data_61a07bbabf8fb9db23257adb2b2aa998
#
_entry.id   61a07bbabf8fb9db23257adb2b2aa998
#
_cell.length_a   1.000
_cell.length_b   1.000
_cell.length_c   1.000
_cell.angle_alpha   90.00
_cell.angle_beta   90.00
_cell.angle_gamma   90.00
#
_symmetry.space_group_name_H-M   'P 1'
#
loop_
_entity.id
_entity.type
_entity.pdbx_description
1 polymer ?
#
loop_
_entity_poly.entity_id
_entity_poly.type
_entity_poly.pdbx_seq_one_letter_code
_entity_poly.pdbx_strand_id
1 'polypeptide(L)'
;MSHFRRFGIAIGILATVAAGASAENIKGNYIEARTCDVYTGPCFANSEFGLTGDQAILAWKIESGSWEGVDLSGLAIVAAVKAGNTLGDEYTNPYPAKAILIVDERATSTQRESLISFAKSMGGRLLEDVVRSESAPIELTVGCCEERGCATLVAGKLASIKTRCANEHDHVCGNESVYYQPLTRVNKDYIAAVAVNHEFKGKGLGGTWSSPNKRSAFIASFVR
;
A
#
# COMPACT_ATOMS: atom_id res chain seq x y z
N MET A 1 83.71 10.32 -12.46
CA MET A 1 83.01 9.72 -11.31
C MET A 1 81.62 10.31 -11.29
N SER A 2 80.62 9.52 -11.79
CA SER A 2 79.28 9.99 -11.99
C SER A 2 78.33 9.23 -11.02
N HIS A 3 77.67 9.95 -10.10
CA HIS A 3 76.74 9.40 -9.15
C HIS A 3 75.31 9.44 -9.75
N PHE A 4 74.77 8.29 -10.16
CA PHE A 4 73.41 8.11 -10.54
C PHE A 4 72.52 7.96 -9.28
N ARG A 5 71.71 8.95 -8.98
CA ARG A 5 70.65 8.87 -7.94
C ARG A 5 69.41 8.21 -8.55
N ARG A 6 69.07 7.02 -8.06
CA ARG A 6 67.81 6.34 -8.39
C ARG A 6 66.71 6.94 -7.53
N PHE A 7 65.73 7.60 -8.17
CA PHE A 7 64.45 7.97 -7.56
C PHE A 7 63.51 6.77 -7.68
N GLY A 8 63.14 6.19 -6.55
CA GLY A 8 62.05 5.19 -6.48
C GLY A 8 60.72 5.88 -6.37
N ILE A 9 59.83 5.67 -7.34
CA ILE A 9 58.43 6.12 -7.29
C ILE A 9 57.64 5.03 -6.58
N ALA A 10 57.13 5.31 -5.38
CA ALA A 10 56.20 4.45 -4.67
C ALA A 10 54.79 4.75 -5.19
N ILE A 11 54.22 3.80 -5.94
CA ILE A 11 52.79 3.86 -6.36
C ILE A 11 51.96 3.31 -5.21
N GLY A 12 51.30 4.21 -4.48
CA GLY A 12 50.28 3.85 -3.49
C GLY A 12 49.00 3.40 -4.17
N ILE A 13 48.68 2.13 -4.08
CA ILE A 13 47.38 1.59 -4.53
C ILE A 13 46.32 1.97 -3.48
N LEU A 14 45.47 2.95 -3.82
CA LEU A 14 44.29 3.29 -3.02
C LEU A 14 43.23 2.25 -3.31
N ALA A 15 43.07 1.26 -2.44
CA ALA A 15 41.95 0.31 -2.50
C ALA A 15 40.68 1.02 -2.10
N THR A 16 39.87 1.42 -3.06
CA THR A 16 38.47 1.85 -2.80
C THR A 16 37.66 0.64 -2.44
N VAL A 17 37.35 0.47 -1.16
CA VAL A 17 36.31 -0.47 -0.69
C VAL A 17 34.98 0.09 -1.14
N ALA A 18 34.46 -0.39 -2.27
CA ALA A 18 33.06 -0.20 -2.62
C ALA A 18 32.24 -1.01 -1.59
N ALA A 19 31.69 -0.32 -0.60
CA ALA A 19 30.64 -0.89 0.25
C ALA A 19 29.47 -1.22 -0.69
N GLY A 20 29.31 -2.50 -1.03
CA GLY A 20 28.14 -3.00 -1.74
C GLY A 20 26.93 -2.66 -0.90
N ALA A 21 26.13 -1.70 -1.32
CA ALA A 21 24.80 -1.50 -0.78
C ALA A 21 24.02 -2.78 -1.08
N SER A 22 23.93 -3.66 -0.10
CA SER A 22 22.98 -4.76 -0.12
C SER A 22 21.61 -4.11 -0.29
N ALA A 23 20.90 -4.42 -1.36
CA ALA A 23 19.50 -4.03 -1.50
C ALA A 23 18.75 -4.78 -0.39
N GLU A 24 18.58 -4.12 0.75
CA GLU A 24 17.77 -4.68 1.83
C GLU A 24 16.33 -4.74 1.33
N ASN A 25 15.83 -5.97 1.18
CA ASN A 25 14.46 -6.21 0.78
C ASN A 25 13.52 -5.61 1.84
N ILE A 26 12.75 -4.62 1.44
CA ILE A 26 11.69 -4.08 2.27
C ILE A 26 10.49 -5.03 2.22
N LYS A 27 9.98 -5.43 3.38
CA LYS A 27 8.85 -6.36 3.50
C LYS A 27 7.87 -5.92 4.58
N GLY A 28 6.63 -6.36 4.42
CA GLY A 28 5.60 -6.03 5.39
C GLY A 28 4.22 -6.53 4.98
N ASN A 29 3.23 -5.96 5.65
CA ASN A 29 1.81 -6.27 5.46
C ASN A 29 1.11 -5.16 4.69
N TYR A 30 0.14 -5.57 3.91
CA TYR A 30 -0.71 -4.72 3.10
C TYR A 30 -2.18 -4.99 3.39
N ILE A 31 -2.99 -3.93 3.40
CA ILE A 31 -4.45 -4.00 3.38
C ILE A 31 -4.99 -2.96 2.42
N GLU A 32 -6.04 -3.32 1.70
CA GLU A 32 -6.88 -2.37 0.96
C GLU A 32 -8.36 -2.64 1.19
N ALA A 33 -9.17 -1.61 1.03
CA ALA A 33 -10.60 -1.73 0.87
C ALA A 33 -11.10 -0.71 -0.16
N ARG A 34 -12.07 -1.13 -0.98
CA ARG A 34 -12.68 -0.34 -2.06
C ARG A 34 -14.14 -0.05 -1.75
N THR A 35 -14.72 0.93 -2.44
CA THR A 35 -16.17 1.18 -2.36
C THR A 35 -16.99 0.27 -3.27
N CYS A 36 -16.35 -0.60 -4.08
CA CYS A 36 -16.98 -1.69 -4.83
C CYS A 36 -16.53 -3.06 -4.31
N ASP A 37 -17.28 -4.08 -4.64
CA ASP A 37 -16.87 -5.47 -4.45
C ASP A 37 -15.60 -5.78 -5.25
N VAL A 38 -14.79 -6.72 -4.76
CA VAL A 38 -13.61 -7.20 -5.49
C VAL A 38 -13.90 -8.43 -6.35
N TYR A 39 -15.01 -9.10 -6.13
CA TYR A 39 -15.44 -10.23 -6.97
C TYR A 39 -16.03 -9.76 -8.30
N THR A 40 -15.85 -10.55 -9.37
CA THR A 40 -16.14 -10.17 -10.77
C THR A 40 -17.21 -11.05 -11.38
N GLY A 41 -18.29 -11.30 -10.81
CA GLY A 41 -19.38 -12.08 -11.43
C GLY A 41 -20.54 -11.20 -11.89
N PRO A 42 -21.47 -11.72 -12.69
CA PRO A 42 -22.67 -10.99 -13.11
C PRO A 42 -23.57 -10.61 -11.93
N CYS A 43 -23.35 -11.21 -10.78
CA CYS A 43 -24.07 -10.90 -9.53
C CYS A 43 -23.35 -9.85 -8.66
N PHE A 44 -22.27 -9.22 -9.15
CA PHE A 44 -21.40 -8.36 -8.34
C PHE A 44 -21.39 -6.90 -8.80
N ALA A 45 -20.72 -6.07 -8.02
CA ALA A 45 -20.75 -4.62 -8.02
C ALA A 45 -20.80 -3.94 -9.39
N ASN A 46 -20.09 -4.46 -10.38
CA ASN A 46 -20.06 -3.86 -11.71
C ASN A 46 -21.26 -4.27 -12.58
N SER A 47 -22.08 -5.19 -12.14
CA SER A 47 -23.36 -5.53 -12.77
C SER A 47 -24.54 -4.71 -12.21
N GLU A 48 -24.35 -4.01 -11.13
CA GLU A 48 -25.35 -3.10 -10.59
C GLU A 48 -25.24 -1.73 -11.30
N PHE A 49 -26.33 -1.30 -11.91
CA PHE A 49 -26.39 -0.06 -12.68
C PHE A 49 -26.06 1.15 -11.80
N GLY A 50 -25.03 1.92 -12.16
CA GLY A 50 -24.69 3.17 -11.50
C GLY A 50 -23.80 3.06 -10.26
N LEU A 51 -23.33 1.87 -9.89
CA LEU A 51 -22.33 1.73 -8.83
C LEU A 51 -20.94 2.09 -9.35
N THR A 52 -20.40 3.18 -8.82
CA THR A 52 -19.02 3.60 -9.08
C THR A 52 -18.14 3.31 -7.89
N GLY A 53 -17.33 2.26 -7.98
CA GLY A 53 -16.36 1.91 -6.95
C GLY A 53 -15.06 2.68 -7.11
N ASP A 54 -15.13 4.01 -7.04
CA ASP A 54 -14.05 4.93 -7.38
C ASP A 54 -13.18 5.35 -6.18
N GLN A 55 -13.45 4.81 -4.99
CA GLN A 55 -12.75 5.17 -3.78
C GLN A 55 -12.10 3.95 -3.14
N ALA A 56 -10.90 4.13 -2.58
CA ALA A 56 -10.18 3.10 -1.85
C ALA A 56 -9.30 3.67 -0.74
N ILE A 57 -9.02 2.84 0.25
CA ILE A 57 -7.94 3.03 1.21
C ILE A 57 -6.95 1.90 1.02
N LEU A 58 -5.67 2.24 0.87
CA LEU A 58 -4.55 1.32 0.79
C LEU A 58 -3.61 1.60 1.96
N ALA A 59 -3.07 0.59 2.60
CA ALA A 59 -2.12 0.78 3.68
C ALA A 59 -1.00 -0.26 3.61
N TRP A 60 0.21 0.20 3.88
CA TRP A 60 1.41 -0.61 3.98
C TRP A 60 2.03 -0.40 5.37
N LYS A 61 2.27 -1.51 6.08
CA LYS A 61 3.07 -1.54 7.31
C LYS A 61 4.38 -2.25 7.00
N ILE A 62 5.47 -1.54 7.11
CA ILE A 62 6.81 -2.09 6.92
C ILE A 62 7.20 -2.86 8.19
N GLU A 63 7.41 -4.17 8.09
CA GLU A 63 7.91 -4.98 9.19
C GLU A 63 9.42 -4.83 9.34
N SER A 64 10.12 -4.82 8.22
CA SER A 64 11.57 -4.60 8.19
C SER A 64 12.03 -4.17 6.80
N GLY A 65 13.16 -3.48 6.76
CA GLY A 65 13.87 -3.10 5.55
C GLY A 65 13.96 -1.59 5.34
N SER A 66 14.70 -1.24 4.31
CA SER A 66 15.02 0.14 3.97
C SER A 66 14.48 0.49 2.59
N TRP A 67 14.15 1.75 2.38
CA TRP A 67 13.80 2.31 1.09
C TRP A 67 14.71 3.48 0.78
N GLU A 68 15.42 3.41 -0.36
CA GLU A 68 16.41 4.42 -0.76
C GLU A 68 17.47 4.67 0.34
N GLY A 69 17.87 3.60 1.05
CA GLY A 69 18.85 3.66 2.12
C GLY A 69 18.33 4.17 3.48
N VAL A 70 17.04 4.42 3.61
CA VAL A 70 16.40 4.87 4.85
C VAL A 70 15.65 3.71 5.48
N ASP A 71 16.00 3.33 6.71
CA ASP A 71 15.27 2.30 7.46
C ASP A 71 13.86 2.77 7.78
N LEU A 72 12.87 1.98 7.34
CA LEU A 72 11.44 2.21 7.55
C LEU A 72 10.80 1.17 8.46
N SER A 73 11.58 0.31 9.10
CA SER A 73 11.10 -0.78 9.94
C SER A 73 10.14 -0.30 11.02
N GLY A 74 9.00 -0.95 11.14
CA GLY A 74 7.96 -0.66 12.13
C GLY A 74 7.09 0.55 11.81
N LEU A 75 7.33 1.26 10.70
CA LEU A 75 6.53 2.40 10.26
C LEU A 75 5.43 1.97 9.28
N ALA A 76 4.44 2.84 9.11
CA ALA A 76 3.33 2.61 8.20
C ALA A 76 2.98 3.86 7.39
N ILE A 77 2.31 3.64 6.26
CA ILE A 77 1.75 4.69 5.43
C ILE A 77 0.40 4.25 4.85
N VAL A 78 -0.53 5.18 4.76
CA VAL A 78 -1.87 4.96 4.22
C VAL A 78 -2.11 5.91 3.06
N ALA A 79 -2.75 5.41 2.01
CA ALA A 79 -3.24 6.22 0.90
C ALA A 79 -4.77 6.11 0.82
N ALA A 80 -5.45 7.25 0.87
CA ALA A 80 -6.85 7.35 0.48
C ALA A 80 -6.91 7.84 -0.96
N VAL A 81 -7.63 7.13 -1.82
CA VAL A 81 -7.68 7.37 -3.27
C VAL A 81 -9.11 7.63 -3.69
N LYS A 82 -9.29 8.63 -4.59
CA LYS A 82 -10.50 8.83 -5.36
C LYS A 82 -10.15 8.87 -6.84
N ALA A 83 -10.70 7.94 -7.59
CA ALA A 83 -10.49 7.77 -9.03
C ALA A 83 -11.62 8.41 -9.84
N GLY A 84 -11.45 8.49 -11.15
CA GLY A 84 -12.46 8.95 -12.08
C GLY A 84 -13.50 7.87 -12.43
N ASN A 85 -13.18 6.60 -12.14
CA ASN A 85 -14.01 5.45 -12.46
C ASN A 85 -13.74 4.29 -11.49
N THR A 86 -14.43 3.17 -11.65
CA THR A 86 -14.30 1.98 -10.80
C THR A 86 -12.87 1.45 -10.77
N LEU A 87 -12.34 1.30 -9.56
CA LEU A 87 -10.98 0.83 -9.30
C LEU A 87 -10.88 -0.69 -9.52
N GLY A 88 -9.90 -1.10 -10.33
CA GLY A 88 -9.62 -2.50 -10.62
C GLY A 88 -10.47 -3.10 -11.76
N ASP A 89 -11.40 -2.35 -12.32
CA ASP A 89 -12.13 -2.76 -13.52
C ASP A 89 -11.22 -2.67 -14.75
N GLU A 90 -11.01 -3.79 -15.43
CA GLU A 90 -10.16 -3.88 -16.62
C GLU A 90 -10.77 -3.20 -17.86
N TYR A 91 -12.08 -2.97 -17.84
CA TYR A 91 -12.82 -2.39 -18.97
C TYR A 91 -12.98 -0.87 -18.88
N THR A 92 -12.66 -0.27 -17.73
CA THR A 92 -12.78 1.17 -17.54
C THR A 92 -11.42 1.79 -17.15
N ASN A 93 -11.26 3.06 -17.55
CA ASN A 93 -10.07 3.81 -17.15
C ASN A 93 -10.36 4.56 -15.83
N PRO A 94 -9.74 4.19 -14.70
CA PRO A 94 -9.96 4.86 -13.42
C PRO A 94 -9.27 6.22 -13.32
N TYR A 95 -8.45 6.61 -14.29
CA TYR A 95 -7.68 7.83 -14.21
C TYR A 95 -8.40 9.02 -14.88
N PRO A 96 -8.14 10.27 -14.40
CA PRO A 96 -7.20 10.62 -13.33
C PRO A 96 -7.68 10.16 -11.95
N ALA A 97 -6.71 9.84 -11.07
CA ALA A 97 -6.96 9.56 -9.67
C ALA A 97 -6.27 10.61 -8.80
N LYS A 98 -6.91 10.98 -7.68
CA LYS A 98 -6.35 11.84 -6.64
C LYS A 98 -6.12 11.05 -5.37
N ALA A 99 -5.05 11.37 -4.66
CA ALA A 99 -4.73 10.67 -3.41
C ALA A 99 -4.38 11.64 -2.29
N ILE A 100 -4.63 11.17 -1.06
CA ILE A 100 -4.09 11.74 0.17
C ILE A 100 -3.23 10.68 0.82
N LEU A 101 -2.04 11.07 1.26
CA LEU A 101 -1.17 10.20 2.05
C LEU A 101 -1.31 10.55 3.53
N ILE A 102 -1.44 9.53 4.37
CA ILE A 102 -1.37 9.64 5.82
C ILE A 102 -0.09 8.91 6.23
N VAL A 103 0.86 9.66 6.77
CA VAL A 103 2.18 9.16 7.14
C VAL A 103 2.23 8.95 8.65
N ASP A 104 2.86 7.88 9.08
CA ASP A 104 3.06 7.57 10.49
C ASP A 104 3.70 8.75 11.22
N GLU A 105 3.08 9.22 12.29
CA GLU A 105 3.55 10.37 13.05
C GLU A 105 4.90 10.14 13.73
N ARG A 106 5.28 8.87 13.94
CA ARG A 106 6.58 8.49 14.51
C ARG A 106 7.75 8.67 13.55
N ALA A 107 7.45 8.85 12.24
CA ALA A 107 8.48 9.01 11.21
C ALA A 107 9.20 10.35 11.35
N THR A 108 10.53 10.31 11.33
CA THR A 108 11.38 11.50 11.17
C THR A 108 11.12 12.17 9.81
N SER A 109 11.64 13.37 9.58
CA SER A 109 11.50 14.06 8.28
C SER A 109 12.02 13.22 7.11
N THR A 110 13.20 12.62 7.24
CA THR A 110 13.80 11.76 6.21
C THR A 110 12.97 10.50 5.98
N GLN A 111 12.52 9.85 7.04
CA GLN A 111 11.66 8.67 6.93
C GLN A 111 10.31 9.01 6.29
N ARG A 112 9.75 10.18 6.57
CA ARG A 112 8.51 10.66 5.95
C ARG A 112 8.65 10.79 4.43
N GLU A 113 9.72 11.41 3.95
CA GLU A 113 10.00 11.54 2.52
C GLU A 113 10.16 10.17 1.87
N SER A 114 10.91 9.27 2.51
CA SER A 114 11.13 7.90 2.04
C SER A 114 9.84 7.06 2.05
N LEU A 115 8.96 7.19 3.06
CA LEU A 115 7.63 6.55 3.08
C LEU A 115 6.75 7.04 1.93
N ILE A 116 6.76 8.33 1.63
CA ILE A 116 6.01 8.91 0.50
C ILE A 116 6.54 8.37 -0.83
N SER A 117 7.87 8.33 -1.01
CA SER A 117 8.52 7.73 -2.19
C SER A 117 8.14 6.25 -2.32
N PHE A 118 8.23 5.49 -1.24
CA PHE A 118 7.81 4.08 -1.19
C PHE A 118 6.35 3.91 -1.60
N ALA A 119 5.42 4.66 -0.99
CA ALA A 119 4.00 4.55 -1.29
C ALA A 119 3.70 4.86 -2.77
N LYS A 120 4.34 5.91 -3.33
CA LYS A 120 4.21 6.24 -4.76
C LYS A 120 4.73 5.12 -5.66
N SER A 121 5.85 4.49 -5.31
CA SER A 121 6.36 3.32 -6.03
C SER A 121 5.40 2.14 -5.98
N MET A 122 4.77 1.89 -4.82
CA MET A 122 3.82 0.78 -4.63
C MET A 122 2.48 1.04 -5.31
N GLY A 123 1.92 2.24 -5.19
CA GLY A 123 0.60 2.60 -5.72
C GLY A 123 0.63 3.03 -7.19
N GLY A 124 1.83 3.31 -7.75
CA GLY A 124 1.99 3.71 -9.16
C GLY A 124 1.09 4.87 -9.54
N ARG A 125 0.39 4.73 -10.67
CA ARG A 125 -0.49 5.79 -11.21
C ARG A 125 -1.60 6.26 -10.28
N LEU A 126 -2.02 5.44 -9.32
CA LEU A 126 -3.04 5.86 -8.34
C LEU A 126 -2.51 6.95 -7.40
N LEU A 127 -1.20 7.05 -7.23
CA LEU A 127 -0.54 8.01 -6.33
C LEU A 127 0.32 9.05 -7.10
N GLU A 128 0.04 9.29 -8.39
CA GLU A 128 0.68 10.37 -9.17
C GLU A 128 0.25 11.74 -8.66
N ASP A 129 -1.06 11.97 -8.50
CA ASP A 129 -1.64 13.22 -7.98
C ASP A 129 -1.94 13.12 -6.48
N VAL A 130 -0.89 13.29 -5.67
CA VAL A 130 -1.03 13.39 -4.22
C VAL A 130 -1.35 14.84 -3.85
N VAL A 131 -2.62 15.12 -3.62
CA VAL A 131 -3.11 16.47 -3.34
C VAL A 131 -2.79 16.94 -1.91
N ARG A 132 -2.49 16.01 -1.00
CA ARG A 132 -2.20 16.31 0.41
C ARG A 132 -1.45 15.18 1.09
N SER A 133 -0.62 15.55 2.08
CA SER A 133 -0.02 14.61 3.04
C SER A 133 -0.36 15.06 4.46
N GLU A 134 -0.84 14.13 5.26
CA GLU A 134 -1.22 14.30 6.67
C GLU A 134 -0.30 13.44 7.54
N SER A 135 -0.24 13.73 8.83
CA SER A 135 0.46 12.90 9.83
C SER A 135 -0.53 12.44 10.88
N ALA A 136 -0.50 11.15 11.21
CA ALA A 136 -1.36 10.58 12.25
C ALA A 136 -0.70 9.32 12.86
N PRO A 137 -1.13 8.90 14.06
CA PRO A 137 -0.82 7.57 14.55
C PRO A 137 -1.45 6.52 13.61
N ILE A 138 -0.66 5.54 13.19
CA ILE A 138 -1.14 4.45 12.32
C ILE A 138 -0.93 3.12 13.02
N GLU A 139 -2.02 2.39 13.18
CA GLU A 139 -2.01 1.02 13.68
C GLU A 139 -2.57 0.09 12.62
N LEU A 140 -1.79 -0.89 12.17
CA LEU A 140 -2.21 -1.98 11.31
C LEU A 140 -1.87 -3.30 11.97
N THR A 141 -2.90 -4.10 12.22
CA THR A 141 -2.80 -5.46 12.75
C THR A 141 -3.42 -6.42 11.76
N VAL A 142 -2.70 -7.48 11.39
CA VAL A 142 -3.15 -8.55 10.51
C VAL A 142 -3.15 -9.85 11.28
N GLY A 143 -4.13 -10.73 11.02
CA GLY A 143 -4.24 -12.03 11.71
C GLY A 143 -4.78 -11.91 13.14
N CYS A 144 -5.69 -10.97 13.39
CA CYS A 144 -6.29 -10.75 14.71
C CYS A 144 -7.38 -11.78 15.09
N CYS A 145 -7.59 -12.81 14.29
CA CYS A 145 -8.47 -13.95 14.57
C CYS A 145 -7.80 -15.24 14.05
N GLU A 146 -8.35 -16.39 14.37
CA GLU A 146 -7.83 -17.69 13.91
C GLU A 146 -7.87 -17.85 12.39
N GLU A 147 -8.70 -17.05 11.73
CA GLU A 147 -8.86 -17.05 10.27
C GLU A 147 -8.02 -15.93 9.61
N ARG A 148 -7.46 -16.21 8.44
CA ARG A 148 -6.52 -15.33 7.73
C ARG A 148 -7.11 -14.00 7.24
N GLY A 149 -8.43 -13.86 7.12
CA GLY A 149 -9.12 -12.68 6.57
C GLY A 149 -9.38 -11.54 7.55
N CYS A 150 -8.82 -11.58 8.75
CA CYS A 150 -9.01 -10.54 9.76
C CYS A 150 -7.85 -9.56 9.80
N ALA A 151 -8.15 -8.29 9.67
CA ALA A 151 -7.21 -7.20 9.88
C ALA A 151 -7.92 -5.93 10.37
N THR A 152 -7.17 -5.07 11.02
CA THR A 152 -7.65 -3.76 11.47
C THR A 152 -6.62 -2.71 11.15
N LEU A 153 -7.05 -1.65 10.46
CA LEU A 153 -6.29 -0.44 10.21
C LEU A 153 -6.99 0.74 10.90
N VAL A 154 -6.23 1.51 11.64
CA VAL A 154 -6.65 2.81 12.17
C VAL A 154 -5.55 3.82 11.86
N ALA A 155 -5.88 4.89 11.14
CA ALA A 155 -5.00 6.02 10.85
C ALA A 155 -5.58 7.28 11.49
N GLY A 156 -5.36 7.44 12.78
CA GLY A 156 -5.93 8.49 13.60
C GLY A 156 -7.46 8.57 13.47
N LYS A 157 -7.96 9.78 13.19
CA LYS A 157 -9.39 10.01 12.89
C LYS A 157 -9.67 10.09 11.38
N LEU A 158 -8.67 9.84 10.52
CA LEU A 158 -8.73 10.13 9.09
C LEU A 158 -9.21 8.93 8.28
N ALA A 159 -8.74 7.72 8.62
CA ALA A 159 -9.08 6.52 7.86
C ALA A 159 -9.12 5.29 8.75
N SER A 160 -10.01 4.35 8.43
CA SER A 160 -10.07 3.06 9.11
C SER A 160 -10.59 1.96 8.19
N ILE A 161 -10.06 0.75 8.38
CA ILE A 161 -10.55 -0.49 7.78
C ILE A 161 -10.61 -1.54 8.89
N LYS A 162 -11.69 -2.30 8.93
CA LYS A 162 -11.80 -3.54 9.72
C LYS A 162 -12.33 -4.63 8.83
N THR A 163 -11.68 -5.78 8.80
CA THR A 163 -12.07 -6.90 7.97
C THR A 163 -12.40 -8.15 8.77
N ARG A 164 -13.12 -9.05 8.15
CA ARG A 164 -13.33 -10.44 8.54
C ARG A 164 -13.22 -11.36 7.34
N CYS A 165 -13.09 -12.64 7.55
CA CYS A 165 -13.23 -13.63 6.49
C CYS A 165 -14.62 -13.58 5.86
N ALA A 166 -14.71 -13.88 4.58
CA ALA A 166 -15.95 -14.23 3.95
C ALA A 166 -16.45 -15.59 4.51
N ASN A 167 -17.75 -15.71 4.69
CA ASN A 167 -18.42 -16.93 5.18
C ASN A 167 -19.61 -17.29 4.31
N GLU A 168 -20.30 -18.37 4.63
CA GLU A 168 -21.43 -18.89 3.88
C GLU A 168 -22.60 -17.90 3.71
N HIS A 169 -22.69 -16.87 4.55
CA HIS A 169 -23.73 -15.83 4.45
C HIS A 169 -23.36 -14.68 3.51
N ASP A 170 -22.11 -14.63 3.06
CA ASP A 170 -21.65 -13.57 2.14
C ASP A 170 -21.88 -13.91 0.67
N HIS A 171 -22.75 -14.85 0.36
CA HIS A 171 -23.09 -15.39 -0.95
C HIS A 171 -22.47 -14.68 -2.16
N VAL A 172 -21.63 -15.38 -2.89
CA VAL A 172 -20.93 -14.88 -4.08
C VAL A 172 -21.29 -15.65 -5.34
N CYS A 173 -22.51 -16.13 -5.43
CA CYS A 173 -23.07 -16.82 -6.60
C CYS A 173 -22.22 -18.02 -7.11
N GLY A 174 -21.51 -18.71 -6.21
CA GLY A 174 -20.63 -19.83 -6.58
C GLY A 174 -19.35 -19.42 -7.33
N ASN A 175 -18.96 -18.16 -7.27
CA ASN A 175 -17.82 -17.62 -8.02
C ASN A 175 -16.74 -17.00 -7.10
N GLU A 176 -16.52 -17.62 -5.95
CA GLU A 176 -15.66 -17.11 -4.87
C GLU A 176 -14.18 -17.05 -5.22
N SER A 177 -13.77 -17.67 -6.34
CA SER A 177 -12.38 -17.65 -6.80
C SER A 177 -12.09 -16.60 -7.87
N VAL A 178 -13.11 -15.85 -8.33
CA VAL A 178 -12.95 -14.89 -9.42
C VAL A 178 -13.14 -13.46 -8.89
N TYR A 179 -12.07 -12.70 -8.83
CA TYR A 179 -12.06 -11.33 -8.32
C TYR A 179 -11.04 -10.45 -9.04
N TYR A 180 -11.23 -9.13 -8.92
CA TYR A 180 -10.27 -8.14 -9.39
C TYR A 180 -8.95 -8.26 -8.62
N GLN A 181 -7.86 -7.94 -9.28
CA GLN A 181 -6.55 -7.95 -8.63
C GLN A 181 -6.43 -6.85 -7.57
N PRO A 182 -5.56 -7.03 -6.56
CA PRO A 182 -5.14 -5.95 -5.67
C PRO A 182 -4.64 -4.72 -6.45
N LEU A 183 -4.89 -3.52 -5.91
CA LEU A 183 -4.54 -2.24 -6.53
C LEU A 183 -3.03 -1.95 -6.53
N THR A 184 -2.25 -2.77 -5.84
CA THR A 184 -0.80 -2.69 -5.78
C THR A 184 -0.16 -4.06 -5.96
N ARG A 185 1.15 -4.08 -6.22
CA ARG A 185 1.88 -5.33 -6.31
C ARG A 185 2.11 -5.92 -4.93
N VAL A 186 1.53 -7.07 -4.68
CA VAL A 186 1.66 -7.85 -3.45
C VAL A 186 2.09 -9.28 -3.76
N ASN A 187 2.43 -10.05 -2.75
CA ASN A 187 2.68 -11.48 -2.88
C ASN A 187 1.38 -12.20 -3.31
N LYS A 188 1.52 -13.36 -3.96
CA LYS A 188 0.37 -14.09 -4.53
C LYS A 188 -0.53 -14.77 -3.49
N ASP A 189 -0.17 -14.71 -2.22
CA ASP A 189 -0.92 -15.25 -1.09
C ASP A 189 -1.95 -14.27 -0.52
N TYR A 190 -2.33 -13.24 -1.29
CA TYR A 190 -3.35 -12.28 -0.87
C TYR A 190 -4.72 -12.95 -0.68
N ILE A 191 -5.49 -12.41 0.25
CA ILE A 191 -6.78 -12.93 0.68
C ILE A 191 -7.83 -11.88 0.47
N ALA A 192 -8.90 -12.23 -0.27
CA ALA A 192 -10.10 -11.41 -0.35
C ALA A 192 -10.89 -11.51 0.97
N ALA A 193 -11.39 -10.39 1.45
CA ALA A 193 -12.07 -10.29 2.74
C ALA A 193 -13.26 -9.33 2.69
N VAL A 194 -14.13 -9.46 3.69
CA VAL A 194 -15.25 -8.53 3.90
C VAL A 194 -14.77 -7.34 4.72
N ALA A 195 -14.89 -6.14 4.18
CA ALA A 195 -14.69 -4.92 4.93
C ALA A 195 -15.92 -4.64 5.80
N VAL A 196 -15.83 -4.98 7.08
CA VAL A 196 -16.87 -4.69 8.08
C VAL A 196 -16.96 -3.18 8.32
N ASN A 197 -15.83 -2.51 8.29
CA ASN A 197 -15.70 -1.06 8.29
C ASN A 197 -14.70 -0.62 7.21
N HIS A 198 -15.04 0.44 6.48
CA HIS A 198 -14.19 1.11 5.50
C HIS A 198 -14.59 2.58 5.47
N GLU A 199 -13.82 3.42 6.13
CA GLU A 199 -14.14 4.84 6.30
C GLU A 199 -12.95 5.74 5.98
N PHE A 200 -13.23 6.85 5.30
CA PHE A 200 -12.33 7.99 5.14
C PHE A 200 -13.02 9.28 5.56
N LYS A 201 -12.39 10.03 6.47
CA LYS A 201 -12.89 11.28 7.05
C LYS A 201 -11.97 12.48 6.81
N GLY A 202 -10.91 12.29 5.99
CA GLY A 202 -9.97 13.37 5.65
C GLY A 202 -10.56 14.39 4.68
N LYS A 203 -9.78 15.43 4.39
CA LYS A 203 -10.17 16.52 3.48
C LYS A 203 -9.31 16.48 2.23
N GLY A 204 -9.86 16.91 1.06
CA GLY A 204 -9.10 17.10 -0.18
C GLY A 204 -9.49 16.18 -1.33
N LEU A 205 -10.34 15.16 -1.08
CA LEU A 205 -10.87 14.28 -2.13
C LEU A 205 -12.31 14.60 -2.54
N GLY A 206 -12.80 15.79 -2.19
CA GLY A 206 -14.17 16.21 -2.53
C GLY A 206 -15.26 15.66 -1.62
N GLY A 207 -14.91 14.85 -0.63
CA GLY A 207 -15.85 14.29 0.35
C GLY A 207 -15.22 13.25 1.25
N THR A 208 -16.03 12.72 2.14
CA THR A 208 -15.72 11.58 3.01
C THR A 208 -16.58 10.40 2.55
N TRP A 209 -16.19 9.19 2.93
CA TRP A 209 -17.02 8.01 2.64
C TRP A 209 -17.03 7.03 3.79
N SER A 210 -18.08 6.20 3.80
CA SER A 210 -18.22 5.02 4.63
C SER A 210 -18.85 3.93 3.77
N SER A 211 -18.23 2.76 3.70
CA SER A 211 -18.68 1.65 2.87
C SER A 211 -18.53 0.34 3.64
N PRO A 212 -19.39 0.11 4.64
CA PRO A 212 -19.31 -1.09 5.48
C PRO A 212 -19.92 -2.32 4.81
N ASN A 213 -19.54 -3.50 5.33
CA ASN A 213 -20.13 -4.80 5.01
C ASN A 213 -20.10 -5.17 3.52
N LYS A 214 -19.00 -4.81 2.85
CA LYS A 214 -18.74 -5.19 1.45
C LYS A 214 -17.58 -6.18 1.35
N ARG A 215 -17.65 -7.09 0.39
CA ARG A 215 -16.58 -8.02 0.02
C ARG A 215 -15.51 -7.28 -0.81
N SER A 216 -14.92 -6.25 -0.23
CA SER A 216 -14.21 -5.21 -0.96
C SER A 216 -12.76 -5.04 -0.53
N ALA A 217 -12.26 -5.94 0.32
CA ALA A 217 -10.93 -5.81 0.88
C ALA A 217 -9.99 -6.92 0.40
N PHE A 218 -8.69 -6.60 0.36
CA PHE A 218 -7.60 -7.55 0.29
C PHE A 218 -6.65 -7.36 1.46
N ILE A 219 -6.13 -8.49 1.95
CA ILE A 219 -5.04 -8.56 2.92
C ILE A 219 -3.91 -9.34 2.26
N ALA A 220 -2.68 -8.86 2.35
CA ALA A 220 -1.53 -9.48 1.72
C ALA A 220 -0.24 -9.18 2.48
N SER A 221 0.82 -9.90 2.15
CA SER A 221 2.19 -9.51 2.40
C SER A 221 2.84 -8.92 1.14
N PHE A 222 3.92 -8.17 1.31
CA PHE A 222 4.75 -7.71 0.20
C PHE A 222 6.23 -7.86 0.51
N VAL A 223 7.01 -8.02 -0.54
CA VAL A 223 8.49 -7.96 -0.55
C VAL A 223 8.92 -7.13 -1.76
N ARG A 224 9.84 -6.19 -1.56
CA ARG A 224 10.40 -5.30 -2.59
C ARG A 224 11.89 -5.18 -2.47
#